data_38fe9e103d8a7a667658b2fae4fa1455
#
_entry.id   38fe9e103d8a7a667658b2fae4fa1455
#
_cell.length_a   1.000
_cell.length_b   1.000
_cell.length_c   1.000
_cell.angle_alpha   90.00
_cell.angle_beta   90.00
_cell.angle_gamma   90.00
#
_symmetry.space_group_name_H-M   'P 1'
#
loop_
_entity.id
_entity.type
_entity.pdbx_description
1 polymer ?
#
loop_
_entity_poly.entity_id
_entity_poly.type
_entity_poly.pdbx_seq_one_letter_code
_entity_poly.pdbx_strand_id
1 'polypeptide(L)'
;WSGRDLTNTLMTRLGTDARNPDDTVTLNKLYYEFPVGDQLKVIVGPQGIEVDDFQTVLSPFDSSGSGATSRFGRKNPAVYRGPEDGGLIVQYRPAQQWQVNAGYLAGEPENPREGTGLFNGEHSAFGQVLFEPNSKLAFTVNYVRKYFIKDEVNITASTGSFRARDPFNGRRTTADNIGLEAQWRLNDRIQIGGWFGTTWARPEDEQDNDDDITIINGALTIAFPDLFKDGSLGGIIVGVPPIITDGGSDDRLKDPDTSVHVEIFYRYAINDFIAITPGLFVITNPNHDEDNETLWVGSLRTQFRF
;
A
#
# COMPACT_ATOMS: atom_id res chain seq x y z
N TRP A 1 7.30 -17.19 -7.57
CA TRP A 1 8.63 -16.54 -7.63
C TRP A 1 8.46 -15.10 -7.15
N SER A 2 8.79 -14.81 -5.91
CA SER A 2 8.94 -13.42 -5.47
C SER A 2 10.32 -12.94 -5.95
N GLY A 3 10.40 -11.78 -6.62
CA GLY A 3 11.67 -11.20 -7.03
C GLY A 3 12.69 -11.03 -5.89
N ARG A 4 12.19 -11.09 -4.65
CA ARG A 4 12.96 -11.03 -3.41
C ARG A 4 14.11 -12.06 -3.32
N ASP A 5 13.88 -13.30 -3.77
CA ASP A 5 14.85 -14.38 -3.61
C ASP A 5 16.04 -14.23 -4.58
N LEU A 6 15.87 -13.45 -5.66
CA LEU A 6 16.90 -13.18 -6.66
C LEU A 6 17.67 -11.88 -6.42
N THR A 7 17.06 -10.89 -5.78
CA THR A 7 17.57 -9.53 -5.70
C THR A 7 17.97 -9.10 -4.29
N ASN A 8 17.73 -9.96 -3.29
CA ASN A 8 18.00 -9.68 -1.87
C ASN A 8 17.44 -8.31 -1.39
N THR A 9 16.28 -7.90 -1.91
CA THR A 9 15.57 -6.70 -1.48
C THR A 9 14.06 -6.84 -1.66
N LEU A 10 13.28 -6.19 -0.80
CA LEU A 10 11.83 -6.11 -0.90
C LEU A 10 11.36 -5.11 -1.97
N MET A 11 12.24 -4.19 -2.35
CA MET A 11 11.92 -3.08 -3.26
C MET A 11 11.61 -3.54 -4.69
N THR A 12 12.07 -4.75 -5.08
CA THR A 12 11.83 -5.33 -6.40
C THR A 12 10.52 -6.12 -6.51
N ARG A 13 9.69 -6.16 -5.46
CA ARG A 13 8.42 -6.90 -5.50
C ARG A 13 7.50 -6.39 -6.59
N LEU A 14 6.92 -7.34 -7.33
CA LEU A 14 5.93 -7.05 -8.36
C LEU A 14 4.54 -6.77 -7.76
N GLY A 15 3.75 -5.97 -8.44
CA GLY A 15 2.38 -5.63 -8.05
C GLY A 15 1.42 -6.82 -8.08
N THR A 16 1.76 -7.85 -8.84
CA THR A 16 1.00 -9.11 -9.01
C THR A 16 1.54 -10.26 -8.16
N ASP A 17 2.40 -9.99 -7.18
CA ASP A 17 2.96 -11.01 -6.30
C ASP A 17 1.87 -11.57 -5.37
N ALA A 18 1.18 -12.60 -5.85
CA ALA A 18 0.14 -13.32 -5.11
C ALA A 18 0.68 -14.65 -4.59
N ARG A 19 0.37 -14.98 -3.36
CA ARG A 19 0.61 -16.30 -2.80
C ARG A 19 -0.63 -17.17 -3.04
N ASN A 20 -0.50 -18.20 -3.84
CA ASN A 20 -1.39 -19.36 -3.75
C ASN A 20 -0.50 -20.61 -3.74
N PRO A 21 -0.05 -21.04 -2.54
CA PRO A 21 0.86 -22.18 -2.41
C PRO A 21 0.17 -23.51 -2.70
N ASP A 22 -1.16 -23.58 -2.63
CA ASP A 22 -1.92 -24.81 -2.74
C ASP A 22 -2.92 -24.70 -3.90
N ASP A 23 -3.04 -25.75 -4.72
CA ASP A 23 -4.02 -25.87 -5.82
C ASP A 23 -5.46 -26.06 -5.29
N THR A 24 -5.83 -25.31 -4.24
CA THR A 24 -7.14 -25.39 -3.58
C THR A 24 -7.98 -24.16 -3.89
N VAL A 25 -9.28 -24.38 -4.04
CA VAL A 25 -10.25 -23.27 -4.09
C VAL A 25 -10.52 -22.82 -2.65
N THR A 26 -10.13 -21.60 -2.34
CA THR A 26 -10.37 -21.00 -1.02
C THR A 26 -11.35 -19.84 -1.13
N LEU A 27 -12.15 -19.63 -0.08
CA LEU A 27 -12.94 -18.43 0.05
C LEU A 27 -11.98 -17.24 0.30
N ASN A 28 -11.87 -16.34 -0.68
CA ASN A 28 -10.92 -15.24 -0.60
C ASN A 28 -11.49 -14.03 0.13
N LYS A 29 -12.78 -13.75 -0.03
CA LYS A 29 -13.41 -12.57 0.54
C LYS A 29 -14.88 -12.84 0.87
N LEU A 30 -15.30 -12.50 2.09
CA LEU A 30 -16.69 -12.56 2.54
C LEU A 30 -17.02 -11.33 3.38
N TYR A 31 -17.94 -10.51 2.90
CA TYR A 31 -18.45 -9.36 3.65
C TYR A 31 -19.89 -9.05 3.27
N TYR A 32 -20.53 -8.28 4.13
CA TYR A 32 -21.86 -7.71 3.89
C TYR A 32 -21.78 -6.19 3.93
N GLU A 33 -22.37 -5.56 2.92
CA GLU A 33 -22.45 -4.10 2.77
C GLU A 33 -23.90 -3.69 2.79
N PHE A 34 -24.24 -2.69 3.63
CA PHE A 34 -25.58 -2.17 3.68
C PHE A 34 -25.61 -0.65 3.91
N PRO A 35 -26.55 0.07 3.26
CA PRO A 35 -26.76 1.49 3.48
C PRO A 35 -27.53 1.73 4.77
N VAL A 36 -27.21 2.85 5.43
CA VAL A 36 -27.97 3.39 6.57
C VAL A 36 -28.38 4.82 6.21
N GLY A 37 -29.59 4.96 5.67
CA GLY A 37 -30.02 6.19 5.01
C GLY A 37 -29.23 6.47 3.73
N ASP A 38 -29.19 7.74 3.31
CA ASP A 38 -28.63 8.14 2.02
C ASP A 38 -27.15 8.47 2.07
N GLN A 39 -26.57 8.63 3.26
CA GLN A 39 -25.22 9.16 3.43
C GLN A 39 -24.24 8.19 4.11
N LEU A 40 -24.76 7.15 4.73
CA LEU A 40 -23.94 6.22 5.50
C LEU A 40 -24.01 4.82 4.88
N LYS A 41 -22.85 4.16 4.78
CA LYS A 41 -22.71 2.77 4.39
C LYS A 41 -21.88 2.05 5.44
N VAL A 42 -22.31 0.87 5.81
CA VAL A 42 -21.62 0.00 6.77
C VAL A 42 -21.20 -1.27 6.06
N ILE A 43 -19.99 -1.68 6.27
CA ILE A 43 -19.39 -2.90 5.73
C ILE A 43 -18.90 -3.72 6.93
N VAL A 44 -19.30 -4.98 6.98
CA VAL A 44 -18.87 -5.93 8.01
C VAL A 44 -18.58 -7.28 7.36
N GLY A 45 -17.49 -7.89 7.73
CA GLY A 45 -17.15 -9.23 7.22
C GLY A 45 -16.07 -9.92 8.04
N PRO A 46 -16.11 -11.26 8.05
CA PRO A 46 -15.17 -12.06 8.80
C PRO A 46 -13.86 -12.33 8.06
N GLN A 47 -13.77 -12.08 6.73
CA GLN A 47 -12.63 -12.57 5.95
C GLN A 47 -12.37 -11.75 4.69
N GLY A 48 -11.08 -11.51 4.42
CA GLY A 48 -10.54 -11.01 3.16
C GLY A 48 -10.78 -9.53 2.90
N ILE A 49 -11.18 -8.73 3.90
CA ILE A 49 -11.32 -7.29 3.77
C ILE A 49 -9.93 -6.67 3.89
N GLU A 50 -9.50 -5.94 2.87
CA GLU A 50 -8.25 -5.19 2.86
C GLU A 50 -8.48 -3.74 3.32
N VAL A 51 -7.43 -3.10 3.88
CA VAL A 51 -7.50 -1.72 4.40
C VAL A 51 -7.96 -0.73 3.32
N ASP A 52 -7.59 -0.98 2.06
CA ASP A 52 -7.93 -0.10 0.94
C ASP A 52 -9.21 -0.48 0.19
N ASP A 53 -9.87 -1.60 0.48
CA ASP A 53 -11.06 -2.03 -0.24
C ASP A 53 -12.19 -0.98 -0.24
N PHE A 54 -12.31 -0.24 0.85
CA PHE A 54 -13.39 0.73 1.03
C PHE A 54 -12.87 2.15 1.32
N GLN A 55 -11.58 2.38 1.13
CA GLN A 55 -10.98 3.71 1.10
C GLN A 55 -10.83 4.17 -0.36
N THR A 56 -10.70 5.47 -0.56
CA THR A 56 -10.38 6.01 -1.88
C THR A 56 -8.87 6.09 -2.04
N VAL A 57 -8.31 5.29 -2.93
CA VAL A 57 -6.93 5.38 -3.38
C VAL A 57 -6.88 6.30 -4.60
N LEU A 58 -6.18 7.42 -4.51
CA LEU A 58 -6.11 8.39 -5.62
C LEU A 58 -5.13 7.99 -6.72
N SER A 59 -4.25 7.01 -6.46
CA SER A 59 -3.32 6.52 -7.48
C SER A 59 -4.07 5.84 -8.63
N PRO A 60 -3.89 6.30 -9.88
CA PRO A 60 -4.47 5.65 -11.06
C PRO A 60 -3.84 4.28 -11.35
N PHE A 61 -2.81 3.91 -10.58
CA PHE A 61 -1.98 2.72 -10.75
C PHE A 61 -2.22 1.64 -9.70
N ASP A 62 -3.25 1.80 -8.85
CA ASP A 62 -3.49 0.91 -7.71
C ASP A 62 -3.76 -0.55 -8.09
N SER A 63 -4.47 -0.79 -9.19
CA SER A 63 -4.85 -2.15 -9.61
C SER A 63 -3.63 -3.05 -9.83
N SER A 64 -3.58 -4.22 -9.16
CA SER A 64 -2.53 -5.23 -9.39
C SER A 64 -2.54 -5.80 -10.80
N GLY A 65 -3.70 -5.88 -11.45
CA GLY A 65 -3.87 -6.43 -12.81
C GLY A 65 -3.63 -5.41 -13.92
N SER A 66 -3.86 -4.10 -13.68
CA SER A 66 -3.86 -3.08 -14.74
C SER A 66 -3.07 -1.81 -14.42
N GLY A 67 -2.60 -1.65 -13.20
CA GLY A 67 -1.81 -0.51 -12.75
C GLY A 67 -0.31 -0.73 -12.84
N ALA A 68 0.43 -0.15 -11.89
CA ALA A 68 1.88 -0.27 -11.79
C ALA A 68 2.36 -1.72 -11.77
N THR A 69 3.54 -1.96 -12.28
CA THR A 69 4.14 -3.30 -12.32
C THR A 69 4.87 -3.64 -11.03
N SER A 70 5.41 -2.62 -10.35
CA SER A 70 5.99 -2.78 -9.00
C SER A 70 4.91 -2.71 -7.91
N ARG A 71 5.17 -3.35 -6.77
CA ARG A 71 4.31 -3.27 -5.59
C ARG A 71 4.29 -1.86 -4.99
N PHE A 72 5.45 -1.18 -4.95
CA PHE A 72 5.57 0.18 -4.43
C PHE A 72 4.78 1.18 -5.26
N GLY A 73 4.90 1.13 -6.59
CA GLY A 73 4.29 2.10 -7.52
C GLY A 73 2.75 2.11 -7.53
N ARG A 74 2.09 1.15 -6.89
CA ARG A 74 0.63 1.06 -6.89
C ARG A 74 -0.04 2.10 -6.00
N LYS A 75 0.38 2.21 -4.75
CA LYS A 75 -0.28 3.02 -3.71
C LYS A 75 0.63 3.27 -2.52
N ASN A 76 0.28 4.26 -1.71
CA ASN A 76 1.01 4.60 -0.49
C ASN A 76 1.04 3.42 0.50
N PRO A 77 2.23 2.80 0.76
CA PRO A 77 2.32 1.63 1.62
C PRO A 77 2.06 1.94 3.10
N ALA A 78 2.23 3.20 3.51
CA ALA A 78 2.02 3.60 4.90
C ALA A 78 0.56 3.42 5.34
N VAL A 79 -0.42 3.69 4.45
CA VAL A 79 -1.82 3.83 4.84
C VAL A 79 -2.80 2.88 4.15
N TYR A 80 -2.41 2.21 3.06
CA TYR A 80 -3.31 1.33 2.32
C TYR A 80 -2.96 -0.16 2.44
N ARG A 81 -2.15 -0.52 3.40
CA ARG A 81 -1.74 -1.91 3.67
C ARG A 81 -1.44 -2.06 5.15
N GLY A 82 -1.82 -3.16 5.73
CA GLY A 82 -1.57 -3.46 7.14
C GLY A 82 -2.05 -4.85 7.51
N PRO A 83 -2.11 -5.18 8.80
CA PRO A 83 -2.90 -6.29 9.26
C PRO A 83 -4.36 -6.11 8.87
N GLU A 84 -4.92 -7.09 8.18
CA GLU A 84 -6.22 -7.00 7.52
C GLU A 84 -6.77 -8.40 7.26
N ASP A 85 -8.05 -8.61 7.47
CA ASP A 85 -8.83 -9.78 7.06
C ASP A 85 -10.29 -9.58 7.37
N GLY A 86 -10.72 -9.47 8.63
CA GLY A 86 -12.11 -9.27 9.00
C GLY A 86 -12.33 -8.11 9.97
N GLY A 87 -13.51 -7.49 9.92
CA GLY A 87 -13.86 -6.38 10.78
C GLY A 87 -15.02 -5.53 10.30
N LEU A 88 -14.96 -4.24 10.60
CA LEU A 88 -16.01 -3.26 10.36
C LEU A 88 -15.44 -2.00 9.71
N ILE A 89 -16.13 -1.51 8.68
CA ILE A 89 -15.83 -0.23 8.02
C ILE A 89 -17.12 0.58 7.90
N VAL A 90 -17.00 1.88 8.12
CA VAL A 90 -18.07 2.85 7.95
C VAL A 90 -17.62 3.89 6.94
N GLN A 91 -18.45 4.14 5.94
CA GLN A 91 -18.29 5.21 4.96
C GLN A 91 -19.40 6.23 5.15
N TYR A 92 -19.04 7.49 5.30
CA TYR A 92 -19.97 8.60 5.45
C TYR A 92 -19.71 9.67 4.39
N ARG A 93 -20.75 10.01 3.62
CA ARG A 93 -20.70 11.05 2.59
C ARG A 93 -21.64 12.21 2.95
N PRO A 94 -21.19 13.17 3.77
CA PRO A 94 -22.02 14.31 4.20
C PRO A 94 -22.41 15.25 3.06
N ALA A 95 -21.57 15.33 2.02
CA ALA A 95 -21.81 16.14 0.83
C ALA A 95 -21.10 15.50 -0.36
N GLN A 96 -21.43 15.94 -1.57
CA GLN A 96 -20.88 15.38 -2.80
C GLN A 96 -19.35 15.48 -2.87
N GLN A 97 -18.76 16.54 -2.29
CA GLN A 97 -17.32 16.79 -2.29
C GLN A 97 -16.57 16.10 -1.16
N TRP A 98 -17.25 15.53 -0.17
CA TRP A 98 -16.64 15.00 1.03
C TRP A 98 -17.03 13.55 1.27
N GLN A 99 -16.05 12.72 1.57
CA GLN A 99 -16.26 11.38 2.10
C GLN A 99 -15.34 11.15 3.30
N VAL A 100 -15.87 10.54 4.32
CA VAL A 100 -15.12 10.11 5.50
C VAL A 100 -15.27 8.59 5.62
N ASN A 101 -14.16 7.91 5.73
CA ASN A 101 -14.12 6.47 5.97
C ASN A 101 -13.45 6.22 7.33
N ALA A 102 -13.95 5.26 8.09
CA ALA A 102 -13.31 4.79 9.31
C ALA A 102 -13.51 3.28 9.43
N GLY A 103 -12.51 2.57 9.93
CA GLY A 103 -12.61 1.12 10.04
C GLY A 103 -11.65 0.53 11.05
N TYR A 104 -11.96 -0.71 11.41
CA TYR A 104 -11.13 -1.58 12.21
C TYR A 104 -11.12 -2.97 11.56
N LEU A 105 -9.93 -3.48 11.26
CA LEU A 105 -9.70 -4.80 10.69
C LEU A 105 -8.70 -5.55 11.56
N ALA A 106 -8.97 -6.84 11.81
CA ALA A 106 -8.06 -7.76 12.48
C ALA A 106 -7.49 -8.75 11.45
N GLY A 107 -6.23 -9.15 11.63
CA GLY A 107 -5.54 -10.02 10.69
C GLY A 107 -5.99 -11.49 10.74
N GLU A 108 -6.39 -11.97 11.92
CA GLU A 108 -6.92 -13.33 12.14
C GLU A 108 -8.07 -13.29 13.14
N PRO A 109 -9.24 -12.71 12.77
CA PRO A 109 -10.33 -12.46 13.71
C PRO A 109 -10.97 -13.75 14.25
N GLU A 110 -10.92 -14.84 13.50
CA GLU A 110 -11.48 -16.16 13.85
C GLU A 110 -10.55 -17.01 14.74
N ASN A 111 -9.28 -16.63 14.88
CA ASN A 111 -8.30 -17.43 15.59
C ASN A 111 -8.48 -17.28 17.12
N PRO A 112 -8.83 -18.35 17.89
CA PRO A 112 -9.09 -18.27 19.31
C PRO A 112 -7.83 -18.38 20.20
N ARG A 113 -6.63 -18.37 19.63
CA ARG A 113 -5.39 -18.50 20.38
C ARG A 113 -5.13 -17.24 21.18
N GLU A 114 -4.32 -17.36 22.25
CA GLU A 114 -3.85 -16.22 23.03
C GLU A 114 -3.00 -15.30 22.14
N GLY A 115 -3.26 -13.98 22.22
CA GLY A 115 -2.58 -12.97 21.39
C GLY A 115 -3.03 -12.90 19.94
N THR A 116 -4.17 -13.53 19.61
CA THR A 116 -4.81 -13.47 18.29
C THR A 116 -6.29 -13.08 18.40
N GLY A 117 -7.06 -13.17 17.32
CA GLY A 117 -8.48 -12.87 17.28
C GLY A 117 -8.78 -11.37 17.13
N LEU A 118 -10.04 -11.02 17.28
CA LEU A 118 -10.58 -9.72 16.86
C LEU A 118 -9.94 -8.51 17.59
N PHE A 119 -9.54 -8.64 18.84
CA PHE A 119 -9.05 -7.50 19.64
C PHE A 119 -7.66 -7.68 20.25
N ASN A 120 -7.14 -8.91 20.29
CA ASN A 120 -5.84 -9.22 20.91
C ASN A 120 -4.75 -9.54 19.90
N GLY A 121 -5.13 -9.77 18.63
CA GLY A 121 -4.23 -10.06 17.53
C GLY A 121 -3.78 -8.79 16.81
N GLU A 122 -3.05 -9.01 15.74
CA GLU A 122 -2.68 -7.93 14.83
C GLU A 122 -3.92 -7.26 14.23
N HIS A 123 -3.85 -5.93 14.08
CA HIS A 123 -4.98 -5.17 13.59
C HIS A 123 -4.57 -3.83 12.97
N SER A 124 -5.48 -3.28 12.17
CA SER A 124 -5.43 -1.92 11.65
C SER A 124 -6.70 -1.16 12.04
N ALA A 125 -6.53 0.00 12.68
CA ALA A 125 -7.60 0.97 12.89
C ALA A 125 -7.31 2.22 12.05
N PHE A 126 -8.26 2.66 11.23
CA PHE A 126 -7.99 3.71 10.26
C PHE A 126 -9.13 4.73 10.10
N GLY A 127 -8.74 5.90 9.63
CA GLY A 127 -9.64 6.96 9.19
C GLY A 127 -9.09 7.64 7.94
N GLN A 128 -9.98 7.98 7.02
CA GLN A 128 -9.68 8.74 5.80
C GLN A 128 -10.68 9.86 5.62
N VAL A 129 -10.20 11.01 5.18
CA VAL A 129 -11.01 12.10 4.65
C VAL A 129 -10.66 12.31 3.19
N LEU A 130 -11.64 12.19 2.31
CA LEU A 130 -11.55 12.54 0.90
C LEU A 130 -12.20 13.90 0.67
N PHE A 131 -11.54 14.77 -0.08
CA PHE A 131 -12.06 16.04 -0.55
C PHE A 131 -11.90 16.20 -2.07
N GLU A 132 -13.03 16.29 -2.77
CA GLU A 132 -13.11 16.47 -4.22
C GLU A 132 -13.77 17.84 -4.53
N PRO A 133 -13.02 18.96 -4.53
CA PRO A 133 -13.59 20.28 -4.79
C PRO A 133 -14.26 20.39 -6.16
N ASN A 134 -13.81 19.61 -7.11
CA ASN A 134 -14.38 19.51 -8.47
C ASN A 134 -13.95 18.19 -9.12
N SER A 135 -14.43 17.93 -10.34
CA SER A 135 -14.14 16.67 -11.08
C SER A 135 -12.67 16.48 -11.51
N LYS A 136 -11.80 17.47 -11.30
CA LYS A 136 -10.40 17.43 -11.72
C LYS A 136 -9.42 17.28 -10.56
N LEU A 137 -9.81 17.65 -9.35
CA LEU A 137 -8.94 17.66 -8.18
C LEU A 137 -9.50 16.77 -7.10
N ALA A 138 -8.66 15.96 -6.50
CA ALA A 138 -8.98 15.14 -5.35
C ALA A 138 -7.79 15.13 -4.37
N PHE A 139 -8.10 15.08 -3.08
CA PHE A 139 -7.14 15.03 -1.99
C PHE A 139 -7.61 14.02 -0.95
N THR A 140 -6.69 13.24 -0.37
CA THR A 140 -6.97 12.44 0.81
C THR A 140 -5.99 12.74 1.94
N VAL A 141 -6.51 12.68 3.15
CA VAL A 141 -5.75 12.61 4.39
C VAL A 141 -6.13 11.32 5.08
N ASN A 142 -5.14 10.51 5.40
CA ASN A 142 -5.32 9.19 5.99
C ASN A 142 -4.56 9.11 7.31
N TYR A 143 -5.16 8.43 8.29
CA TYR A 143 -4.49 7.97 9.49
C TYR A 143 -4.74 6.47 9.65
N VAL A 144 -3.69 5.71 9.95
CA VAL A 144 -3.79 4.27 10.19
C VAL A 144 -2.89 3.91 11.38
N ARG A 145 -3.49 3.36 12.42
CA ARG A 145 -2.77 2.70 13.49
C ARG A 145 -2.72 1.21 13.21
N LYS A 146 -1.50 0.64 13.17
CA LYS A 146 -1.25 -0.78 12.95
C LYS A 146 -0.62 -1.37 14.21
N TYR A 147 -1.04 -2.56 14.56
CA TYR A 147 -0.42 -3.35 15.61
C TYR A 147 -0.01 -4.71 15.04
N PHE A 148 1.23 -5.09 15.28
CA PHE A 148 1.82 -6.34 14.82
C PHE A 148 2.19 -7.19 16.02
N ILE A 149 1.82 -8.47 15.98
CA ILE A 149 2.23 -9.46 16.98
C ILE A 149 3.68 -9.88 16.76
N LYS A 150 4.24 -10.56 17.74
CA LYS A 150 5.62 -11.04 17.70
C LYS A 150 5.87 -11.92 16.47
N ASP A 151 7.00 -11.68 15.81
CA ASP A 151 7.51 -12.41 14.63
C ASP A 151 6.67 -12.22 13.33
N GLU A 152 5.59 -11.40 13.36
CA GLU A 152 4.75 -11.09 12.19
C GLU A 152 4.88 -9.63 11.70
N VAL A 153 5.91 -8.92 12.17
CA VAL A 153 6.11 -7.49 11.88
C VAL A 153 6.38 -7.22 10.40
N ASN A 154 5.55 -6.38 9.80
CA ASN A 154 5.69 -5.95 8.40
C ASN A 154 5.15 -4.52 8.19
N ILE A 155 5.81 -3.54 8.82
CA ILE A 155 5.35 -2.14 8.89
C ILE A 155 5.13 -1.54 7.50
N THR A 156 6.06 -1.80 6.57
CA THR A 156 6.08 -1.21 5.22
C THR A 156 5.36 -2.04 4.17
N ALA A 157 4.65 -3.11 4.59
CA ALA A 157 4.00 -4.05 3.68
C ALA A 157 4.94 -4.60 2.59
N SER A 158 6.19 -4.80 2.95
CA SER A 158 7.26 -5.34 2.09
C SER A 158 7.51 -4.51 0.83
N THR A 159 7.66 -3.18 0.99
CA THR A 159 7.96 -2.26 -0.13
C THR A 159 9.20 -1.41 0.09
N GLY A 160 9.73 -1.31 1.30
CA GLY A 160 10.91 -0.55 1.67
C GLY A 160 12.15 -1.43 1.93
N SER A 161 13.09 -0.92 2.70
CA SER A 161 14.23 -1.69 3.19
C SER A 161 13.80 -2.83 4.12
N PHE A 162 14.67 -3.81 4.31
CA PHE A 162 14.43 -4.85 5.32
C PHE A 162 14.36 -4.25 6.73
N ARG A 163 15.19 -3.23 7.02
CA ARG A 163 15.13 -2.50 8.29
C ARG A 163 13.78 -1.84 8.50
N ALA A 164 13.29 -1.08 7.52
CA ALA A 164 12.00 -0.39 7.62
C ALA A 164 10.82 -1.37 7.72
N ARG A 165 10.97 -2.61 7.23
CA ARG A 165 9.94 -3.65 7.38
C ARG A 165 9.81 -4.12 8.82
N ASP A 166 10.93 -4.44 9.47
CA ASP A 166 10.99 -5.02 10.81
C ASP A 166 12.20 -4.46 11.57
N PRO A 167 12.10 -3.21 12.06
CA PRO A 167 13.23 -2.52 12.70
C PRO A 167 13.59 -3.10 14.06
N PHE A 168 12.65 -3.79 14.70
CA PHE A 168 12.79 -4.29 16.07
C PHE A 168 12.96 -5.82 16.15
N ASN A 169 13.35 -6.47 15.03
CA ASN A 169 13.67 -7.89 14.97
C ASN A 169 12.55 -8.80 15.51
N GLY A 170 11.34 -8.62 15.01
CA GLY A 170 10.18 -9.42 15.34
C GLY A 170 9.52 -9.08 16.68
N ARG A 171 9.95 -8.03 17.39
CA ARG A 171 9.25 -7.56 18.60
C ARG A 171 7.87 -7.04 18.25
N ARG A 172 6.88 -7.26 19.13
CA ARG A 172 5.55 -6.65 18.97
C ARG A 172 5.69 -5.16 18.73
N THR A 173 5.01 -4.65 17.70
CA THR A 173 5.22 -3.28 17.22
C THR A 173 3.90 -2.59 16.95
N THR A 174 3.76 -1.37 17.47
CA THR A 174 2.71 -0.43 17.08
C THR A 174 3.29 0.59 16.10
N ALA A 175 2.54 0.91 15.05
CA ALA A 175 2.91 1.90 14.06
C ALA A 175 1.74 2.87 13.78
N ASP A 176 1.94 4.15 14.05
CA ASP A 176 1.02 5.22 13.71
C ASP A 176 1.43 5.84 12.38
N ASN A 177 0.51 5.88 11.41
CA ASN A 177 0.81 6.27 10.04
C ASN A 177 -0.08 7.42 9.61
N ILE A 178 0.51 8.42 8.94
CA ILE A 178 -0.22 9.48 8.25
C ILE A 178 0.14 9.41 6.77
N GLY A 179 -0.89 9.48 5.90
CA GLY A 179 -0.74 9.58 4.46
C GLY A 179 -1.48 10.77 3.90
N LEU A 180 -0.84 11.45 2.98
CA LEU A 180 -1.42 12.53 2.17
C LEU A 180 -1.36 12.11 0.72
N GLU A 181 -2.45 12.30 -0.02
CA GLU A 181 -2.48 12.09 -1.46
C GLU A 181 -3.15 13.25 -2.16
N ALA A 182 -2.70 13.51 -3.37
CA ALA A 182 -3.31 14.46 -4.27
C ALA A 182 -3.35 13.90 -5.68
N GLN A 183 -4.42 14.24 -6.40
CA GLN A 183 -4.59 13.91 -7.80
C GLN A 183 -5.14 15.12 -8.55
N TRP A 184 -4.56 15.41 -9.71
CA TRP A 184 -4.99 16.45 -10.61
C TRP A 184 -5.13 15.93 -12.04
N ARG A 185 -6.36 15.86 -12.54
CA ARG A 185 -6.66 15.57 -13.94
C ARG A 185 -6.55 16.87 -14.73
N LEU A 186 -5.39 17.09 -15.39
CA LEU A 186 -5.17 18.26 -16.23
C LEU A 186 -6.17 18.29 -17.39
N ASN A 187 -6.33 17.15 -18.03
CA ASN A 187 -7.28 16.90 -19.11
C ASN A 187 -7.58 15.38 -19.16
N ASP A 188 -8.35 14.93 -20.16
CA ASP A 188 -8.75 13.52 -20.29
C ASP A 188 -7.57 12.58 -20.62
N ARG A 189 -6.41 13.11 -21.01
CA ARG A 189 -5.23 12.34 -21.42
C ARG A 189 -4.05 12.45 -20.47
N ILE A 190 -4.08 13.37 -19.51
CA ILE A 190 -2.97 13.58 -18.57
C ILE A 190 -3.52 13.76 -17.16
N GLN A 191 -3.04 12.93 -16.25
CA GLN A 191 -3.33 13.02 -14.84
C GLN A 191 -2.00 12.98 -14.07
N ILE A 192 -1.82 13.93 -13.16
CA ILE A 192 -0.67 14.02 -12.25
C ILE A 192 -1.17 13.72 -10.86
N GLY A 193 -0.40 13.00 -10.10
CA GLY A 193 -0.72 12.69 -8.71
C GLY A 193 0.52 12.34 -7.91
N GLY A 194 0.29 11.94 -6.68
CA GLY A 194 1.35 11.48 -5.81
C GLY A 194 0.88 11.32 -4.38
N TRP A 195 1.78 10.80 -3.58
CA TRP A 195 1.57 10.60 -2.16
C TRP A 195 2.80 10.90 -1.33
N PHE A 196 2.56 11.18 -0.07
CA PHE A 196 3.54 11.21 1.00
C PHE A 196 3.00 10.38 2.17
N GLY A 197 3.85 9.59 2.78
CA GLY A 197 3.56 8.80 3.97
C GLY A 197 4.61 8.98 5.04
N THR A 198 4.19 9.08 6.29
CA THR A 198 5.06 9.02 7.45
C THR A 198 4.52 8.00 8.44
N THR A 199 5.41 7.27 9.08
CA THR A 199 5.12 6.24 10.07
C THR A 199 6.01 6.47 11.29
N TRP A 200 5.40 6.48 12.46
CA TRP A 200 6.08 6.40 13.75
C TRP A 200 5.85 5.00 14.32
N ALA A 201 6.91 4.23 14.45
CA ALA A 201 6.82 2.86 14.94
C ALA A 201 7.59 2.71 16.25
N ARG A 202 7.03 1.91 17.16
CA ARG A 202 7.61 1.64 18.46
C ARG A 202 7.40 0.19 18.88
N PRO A 203 8.36 -0.42 19.60
CA PRO A 203 8.16 -1.74 20.18
C PRO A 203 7.24 -1.62 21.41
N GLU A 204 6.44 -2.66 21.67
CA GLU A 204 5.47 -2.71 22.79
C GLU A 204 6.04 -3.39 24.06
N ASP A 205 7.28 -3.83 24.06
CA ASP A 205 7.90 -4.46 25.21
C ASP A 205 8.47 -3.41 26.18
N GLU A 206 8.27 -3.60 27.49
CA GLU A 206 8.40 -2.61 28.56
C GLU A 206 9.83 -2.02 28.80
N GLN A 207 10.82 -2.30 27.99
CA GLN A 207 12.20 -2.02 28.38
C GLN A 207 12.81 -0.70 27.89
N ASP A 208 12.27 -0.03 26.85
CA ASP A 208 12.80 1.27 26.46
C ASP A 208 11.76 2.13 25.72
N ASN A 209 11.34 3.23 26.32
CA ASN A 209 10.44 4.23 25.72
C ASN A 209 11.13 5.15 24.68
N ASP A 210 12.42 4.95 24.42
CA ASP A 210 13.21 5.84 23.55
C ASP A 210 13.49 5.23 22.15
N ASP A 211 12.90 4.10 21.83
CA ASP A 211 13.13 3.37 20.57
C ASP A 211 12.15 3.73 19.45
N ASP A 212 11.44 4.85 19.54
CA ASP A 212 10.53 5.30 18.47
C ASP A 212 11.33 5.65 17.21
N ILE A 213 10.97 5.05 16.08
CA ILE A 213 11.57 5.33 14.80
C ILE A 213 10.62 6.08 13.87
N THR A 214 11.18 6.83 12.93
CA THR A 214 10.40 7.50 11.88
C THR A 214 10.75 6.92 10.52
N ILE A 215 9.71 6.46 9.81
CA ILE A 215 9.82 6.00 8.42
C ILE A 215 9.04 6.97 7.54
N ILE A 216 9.62 7.35 6.40
CA ILE A 216 8.92 8.14 5.39
C ILE A 216 8.89 7.41 4.05
N ASN A 217 7.94 7.75 3.20
CA ASN A 217 7.89 7.33 1.80
C ASN A 217 7.14 8.37 0.97
N GLY A 218 7.33 8.34 -0.34
CA GLY A 218 6.55 9.21 -1.22
C GLY A 218 6.79 8.89 -2.68
N ALA A 219 5.83 9.25 -3.53
CA ALA A 219 5.99 9.17 -4.98
C ALA A 219 5.17 10.22 -5.70
N LEU A 220 5.68 10.61 -6.87
CA LEU A 220 4.98 11.36 -7.90
C LEU A 220 4.58 10.41 -9.03
N THR A 221 3.40 10.63 -9.59
CA THR A 221 2.84 9.80 -10.65
C THR A 221 2.35 10.66 -11.81
N ILE A 222 2.58 10.20 -13.02
CA ILE A 222 2.00 10.78 -14.24
C ILE A 222 1.33 9.67 -15.01
N ALA A 223 0.02 9.76 -15.19
CA ALA A 223 -0.77 8.82 -15.96
C ALA A 223 -1.19 9.43 -17.30
N PHE A 224 -1.18 8.59 -18.31
CA PHE A 224 -1.62 8.90 -19.66
C PHE A 224 -2.75 7.93 -20.06
N PRO A 225 -4.01 8.23 -19.66
CA PRO A 225 -5.17 7.46 -20.09
C PRO A 225 -5.30 7.50 -21.60
N ASP A 226 -5.77 6.39 -22.18
CA ASP A 226 -6.02 6.23 -23.62
C ASP A 226 -4.83 6.59 -24.52
N LEU A 227 -3.60 6.40 -23.99
CA LEU A 227 -2.37 6.67 -24.74
C LEU A 227 -2.28 5.77 -25.96
N PHE A 228 -2.24 6.36 -27.16
CA PHE A 228 -2.21 5.74 -28.49
C PHE A 228 -3.44 4.88 -28.84
N LYS A 229 -4.19 4.38 -27.86
CA LYS A 229 -5.37 3.54 -28.08
C LYS A 229 -6.32 3.64 -26.89
N ASP A 230 -7.63 3.71 -27.18
CA ASP A 230 -8.69 3.73 -26.17
C ASP A 230 -8.57 2.48 -25.25
N GLY A 231 -8.74 2.70 -23.96
CA GLY A 231 -8.59 1.68 -22.92
C GLY A 231 -7.15 1.34 -22.54
N SER A 232 -6.14 1.95 -23.19
CA SER A 232 -4.72 1.80 -22.81
C SER A 232 -4.32 2.80 -21.73
N LEU A 233 -3.22 2.52 -21.02
CA LEU A 233 -2.73 3.38 -19.92
C LEU A 233 -1.20 3.41 -19.94
N GLY A 234 -0.63 4.59 -20.14
CA GLY A 234 0.80 4.84 -19.86
C GLY A 234 0.99 5.33 -18.42
N GLY A 235 2.07 4.93 -17.77
CA GLY A 235 2.40 5.34 -16.41
C GLY A 235 3.87 5.65 -16.23
N ILE A 236 4.16 6.73 -15.49
CA ILE A 236 5.49 7.07 -14.98
C ILE A 236 5.36 7.29 -13.48
N ILE A 237 6.28 6.71 -12.71
CA ILE A 237 6.33 6.84 -11.25
C ILE A 237 7.77 7.15 -10.86
N VAL A 238 7.95 8.14 -10.00
CA VAL A 238 9.24 8.45 -9.36
C VAL A 238 8.99 8.61 -7.88
N GLY A 239 9.73 7.88 -7.05
CA GLY A 239 9.50 7.93 -5.61
C GLY A 239 10.63 7.38 -4.78
N VAL A 240 10.47 7.55 -3.47
CA VAL A 240 11.35 7.00 -2.43
C VAL A 240 10.55 5.93 -1.69
N PRO A 241 10.92 4.65 -1.80
CA PRO A 241 10.34 3.58 -1.00
C PRO A 241 10.51 3.85 0.51
N PRO A 242 9.74 3.19 1.38
CA PRO A 242 9.85 3.40 2.82
C PRO A 242 11.29 3.30 3.35
N ILE A 243 11.74 4.37 3.98
CA ILE A 243 13.09 4.59 4.53
C ILE A 243 13.00 5.01 6.00
N ILE A 244 13.84 4.48 6.86
CA ILE A 244 14.01 4.96 8.24
C ILE A 244 14.89 6.21 8.20
N THR A 245 14.30 7.35 8.54
CA THR A 245 14.99 8.65 8.59
C THR A 245 15.44 9.04 9.98
N ASP A 246 14.83 8.45 11.01
CA ASP A 246 15.18 8.63 12.41
C ASP A 246 15.12 7.28 13.11
N GLY A 247 16.20 6.89 13.76
CA GLY A 247 16.36 5.63 14.48
C GLY A 247 16.05 5.71 15.99
N GLY A 248 15.51 6.84 16.45
CA GLY A 248 15.27 7.06 17.89
C GLY A 248 16.59 7.13 18.66
N SER A 249 16.70 6.35 19.74
CA SER A 249 17.91 6.26 20.55
C SER A 249 19.07 5.49 19.91
N ASP A 250 18.82 4.72 18.84
CA ASP A 250 19.81 3.93 18.11
C ASP A 250 19.95 4.35 16.64
N ASP A 251 20.89 5.24 16.36
CA ASP A 251 21.20 5.68 14.98
C ASP A 251 21.52 4.52 14.01
N ARG A 252 21.87 3.32 14.52
CA ARG A 252 22.11 2.14 13.67
C ARG A 252 20.83 1.60 13.02
N LEU A 253 19.66 1.96 13.56
CA LEU A 253 18.37 1.61 12.96
C LEU A 253 18.07 2.45 11.71
N LYS A 254 18.65 3.64 11.61
CA LYS A 254 18.50 4.51 10.45
C LYS A 254 19.06 3.85 9.19
N ASP A 255 18.37 4.00 8.08
CA ASP A 255 18.89 3.61 6.77
C ASP A 255 20.04 4.56 6.36
N PRO A 256 21.18 4.03 5.85
CA PRO A 256 22.40 4.85 5.65
C PRO A 256 22.30 5.84 4.48
N ASP A 257 21.47 5.55 3.47
CA ASP A 257 21.33 6.36 2.27
C ASP A 257 19.89 6.33 1.74
N THR A 258 19.64 6.81 0.53
CA THR A 258 18.31 6.91 -0.07
C THR A 258 18.22 6.14 -1.38
N SER A 259 17.28 5.20 -1.46
CA SER A 259 16.87 4.57 -2.72
C SER A 259 15.91 5.45 -3.49
N VAL A 260 16.09 5.53 -4.81
CA VAL A 260 15.10 6.12 -5.71
C VAL A 260 14.51 5.03 -6.59
N HIS A 261 13.19 4.98 -6.62
CA HIS A 261 12.41 4.12 -7.52
C HIS A 261 11.92 4.93 -8.72
N VAL A 262 12.25 4.48 -9.92
CA VAL A 262 11.75 5.05 -11.18
C VAL A 262 11.10 3.93 -11.97
N GLU A 263 9.82 4.09 -12.30
CA GLU A 263 9.05 3.10 -13.06
C GLU A 263 8.39 3.72 -14.27
N ILE A 264 8.41 3.00 -15.38
CA ILE A 264 7.64 3.28 -16.58
C ILE A 264 6.94 2.00 -17.04
N PHE A 265 5.66 2.10 -17.39
CA PHE A 265 4.92 0.99 -17.98
C PHE A 265 3.91 1.49 -19.00
N TYR A 266 3.50 0.58 -19.87
CA TYR A 266 2.44 0.84 -20.84
C TYR A 266 1.50 -0.35 -20.95
N ARG A 267 0.27 -0.19 -20.44
CA ARG A 267 -0.80 -1.19 -20.60
C ARG A 267 -1.47 -0.99 -21.94
N TYR A 268 -1.17 -1.86 -22.89
CA TYR A 268 -1.80 -1.89 -24.21
C TYR A 268 -3.06 -2.75 -24.18
N ALA A 269 -4.23 -2.14 -24.37
CA ALA A 269 -5.50 -2.85 -24.50
C ALA A 269 -5.60 -3.45 -25.90
N ILE A 270 -5.44 -4.77 -26.03
CA ILE A 270 -5.63 -5.47 -27.33
C ILE A 270 -7.11 -5.38 -27.70
N ASN A 271 -7.98 -5.68 -26.75
CA ASN A 271 -9.43 -5.54 -26.82
C ASN A 271 -9.98 -5.38 -25.37
N ASP A 272 -11.30 -5.42 -25.18
CA ASP A 272 -11.96 -5.26 -23.89
C ASP A 272 -11.61 -6.37 -22.87
N PHE A 273 -11.14 -7.52 -23.37
CA PHE A 273 -10.88 -8.73 -22.58
C PHE A 273 -9.38 -9.00 -22.35
N ILE A 274 -8.51 -8.48 -23.23
CA ILE A 274 -7.08 -8.81 -23.22
C ILE A 274 -6.24 -7.55 -23.23
N ALA A 275 -5.31 -7.45 -22.29
CA ALA A 275 -4.28 -6.41 -22.28
C ALA A 275 -2.89 -7.00 -22.00
N ILE A 276 -1.86 -6.36 -22.58
CA ILE A 276 -0.45 -6.68 -22.33
C ILE A 276 0.22 -5.43 -21.75
N THR A 277 1.00 -5.62 -20.69
CA THR A 277 1.68 -4.53 -20.00
C THR A 277 3.18 -4.82 -19.90
N PRO A 278 4.01 -4.37 -20.84
CA PRO A 278 5.44 -4.21 -20.60
C PRO A 278 5.66 -3.13 -19.55
N GLY A 279 6.61 -3.37 -18.65
CA GLY A 279 7.03 -2.44 -17.62
C GLY A 279 8.51 -2.60 -17.31
N LEU A 280 9.12 -1.51 -16.91
CA LEU A 280 10.50 -1.45 -16.45
C LEU A 280 10.56 -0.56 -15.23
N PHE A 281 11.21 -1.01 -14.16
CA PHE A 281 11.56 -0.12 -13.07
C PHE A 281 13.00 -0.31 -12.62
N VAL A 282 13.53 0.77 -12.06
CA VAL A 282 14.91 0.89 -11.60
C VAL A 282 14.90 1.31 -10.16
N ILE A 283 15.77 0.71 -9.36
CA ILE A 283 15.97 1.08 -7.96
C ILE A 283 17.45 1.36 -7.77
N THR A 284 17.79 2.61 -7.46
CA THR A 284 19.15 2.98 -7.06
C THR A 284 19.34 2.68 -5.58
N ASN A 285 20.55 2.34 -5.18
CA ASN A 285 20.94 2.09 -3.78
C ASN A 285 19.92 1.19 -3.03
N PRO A 286 19.63 -0.03 -3.53
CA PRO A 286 18.63 -0.92 -2.93
C PRO A 286 18.85 -1.11 -1.42
N ASN A 287 17.74 -1.22 -0.67
CA ASN A 287 17.73 -1.21 0.80
C ASN A 287 18.29 0.08 1.43
N HIS A 288 18.28 1.19 0.68
CA HIS A 288 18.82 2.49 1.11
C HIS A 288 20.29 2.42 1.52
N ASP A 289 21.10 1.74 0.70
CA ASP A 289 22.52 1.54 0.94
C ASP A 289 23.28 1.77 -0.37
N GLU A 290 24.21 2.75 -0.39
CA GLU A 290 24.96 3.15 -1.57
C GLU A 290 25.95 2.07 -2.04
N ASP A 291 26.33 1.13 -1.15
CA ASP A 291 27.18 0.00 -1.50
C ASP A 291 26.45 -1.04 -2.37
N ASN A 292 25.11 -0.97 -2.45
CA ASN A 292 24.30 -1.86 -3.27
C ASN A 292 24.15 -1.35 -4.70
N GLU A 293 24.47 -2.21 -5.66
CA GLU A 293 24.35 -1.89 -7.09
C GLU A 293 22.89 -1.61 -7.51
N THR A 294 22.72 -0.66 -8.44
CA THR A 294 21.41 -0.33 -9.03
C THR A 294 20.77 -1.56 -9.68
N LEU A 295 19.52 -1.81 -9.32
CA LEU A 295 18.74 -2.93 -9.84
C LEU A 295 17.76 -2.48 -10.93
N TRP A 296 17.69 -3.30 -11.99
CA TRP A 296 16.77 -3.13 -13.12
C TRP A 296 15.80 -4.30 -13.16
N VAL A 297 14.51 -4.03 -13.18
CA VAL A 297 13.48 -5.06 -13.22
C VAL A 297 12.57 -4.84 -14.43
N GLY A 298 12.69 -5.74 -15.41
CA GLY A 298 11.78 -5.80 -16.56
C GLY A 298 10.62 -6.76 -16.27
N SER A 299 9.41 -6.39 -16.67
CA SER A 299 8.22 -7.23 -16.53
C SER A 299 7.36 -7.20 -17.80
N LEU A 300 6.68 -8.33 -18.05
CA LEU A 300 5.65 -8.43 -19.08
C LEU A 300 4.43 -9.13 -18.46
N ARG A 301 3.36 -8.37 -18.24
CA ARG A 301 2.11 -8.88 -17.66
C ARG A 301 1.04 -9.01 -18.74
N THR A 302 0.35 -10.15 -18.77
CA THR A 302 -0.84 -10.33 -19.59
C THR A 302 -2.05 -10.41 -18.68
N GLN A 303 -3.10 -9.65 -18.98
CA GLN A 303 -4.37 -9.63 -18.27
C GLN A 303 -5.47 -10.19 -19.16
N PHE A 304 -6.24 -11.11 -18.59
CA PHE A 304 -7.48 -11.63 -19.19
C PHE A 304 -8.66 -11.25 -18.29
N ARG A 305 -9.77 -10.83 -18.90
CA ARG A 305 -11.07 -10.55 -18.25
C ARG A 305 -12.11 -11.46 -18.88
N PHE A 306 -12.90 -12.12 -18.06
CA PHE A 306 -13.95 -13.04 -18.46
C PHE A 306 -15.33 -12.51 -18.06
#